data_f7bb6d68779cef3f92569e918bdc1b66
#
_entry.id   f7bb6d68779cef3f92569e918bdc1b66
#
_cell.length_a   1.000
_cell.length_b   1.000
_cell.length_c   1.000
_cell.angle_alpha   90.00
_cell.angle_beta   90.00
_cell.angle_gamma   90.00
#
_symmetry.space_group_name_H-M   'P 1'
#
loop_
_entity.id
_entity.type
_entity.pdbx_description
1 polymer ?
#
loop_
_entity_poly.entity_id
_entity_poly.type
_entity_poly.pdbx_seq_one_letter_code
_entity_poly.pdbx_strand_id
1 'polypeptide(L)'
;NPKDSVLIVTIDEKEYLHLGCLLEEMFPEAIMQMISSVISFKGSARKQQFTRLDEYIFILVFGEATIQRLPLSDEWRMNPDDERATHLTWKYLIRSGSAGFRERSPGNFYPVFFTTEGKYHSVGEPLPLGTDRTTVIPPEGTFAVFPVDTQGREHYWNINRDKFLEYKSKGYIKFGRPTKNGV
;
A
#
# COMPACT_ATOMS: atom_id res chain seq x y z
N ASN A 1 -19.63 -28.59 12.52
CA ASN A 1 -20.88 -27.94 12.15
C ASN A 1 -20.67 -27.16 10.85
N PRO A 2 -21.32 -27.52 9.73
CA PRO A 2 -21.07 -26.89 8.44
C PRO A 2 -21.55 -25.43 8.33
N LYS A 3 -22.17 -24.86 9.35
CA LYS A 3 -22.72 -23.50 9.26
C LYS A 3 -21.69 -22.39 9.53
N ASP A 4 -20.67 -22.67 10.37
CA ASP A 4 -19.67 -21.66 10.75
C ASP A 4 -18.36 -22.36 11.09
N SER A 5 -17.61 -22.76 10.06
CA SER A 5 -16.37 -23.49 10.27
C SER A 5 -15.28 -23.03 9.31
N VAL A 6 -14.05 -23.30 9.71
CA VAL A 6 -12.87 -23.08 8.89
C VAL A 6 -12.09 -24.38 8.81
N LEU A 7 -11.74 -24.80 7.60
CA LEU A 7 -10.82 -25.91 7.35
C LEU A 7 -9.49 -25.32 6.88
N ILE A 8 -8.40 -25.74 7.53
CA ILE A 8 -7.06 -25.35 7.15
C ILE A 8 -6.27 -26.60 6.79
N VAL A 9 -5.71 -26.64 5.59
CA VAL A 9 -4.91 -27.76 5.09
C VAL A 9 -3.56 -27.25 4.62
N THR A 10 -2.48 -27.80 5.14
CA THR A 10 -1.11 -27.48 4.70
C THR A 10 -0.62 -28.56 3.75
N ILE A 11 0.11 -28.16 2.72
CA ILE A 11 0.60 -29.06 1.67
C ILE A 11 1.92 -28.53 1.09
N ASP A 12 2.72 -29.41 0.55
CA ASP A 12 3.94 -29.05 -0.18
C ASP A 12 3.68 -28.72 -1.67
N GLU A 13 4.72 -28.25 -2.33
CA GLU A 13 4.65 -27.81 -3.73
C GLU A 13 4.39 -28.95 -4.75
N LYS A 14 4.42 -30.20 -4.34
CA LYS A 14 4.22 -31.32 -5.27
C LYS A 14 2.74 -31.58 -5.54
N GLU A 15 1.93 -31.50 -4.50
CA GLU A 15 0.53 -31.94 -4.55
C GLU A 15 -0.46 -30.78 -4.38
N TYR A 16 -0.01 -29.54 -4.18
CA TYR A 16 -0.91 -28.43 -3.90
C TYR A 16 -1.94 -28.16 -5.00
N LEU A 17 -1.55 -28.37 -6.28
CA LEU A 17 -2.49 -28.19 -7.40
C LEU A 17 -3.61 -29.25 -7.37
N HIS A 18 -3.25 -30.51 -7.16
CA HIS A 18 -4.23 -31.59 -7.07
C HIS A 18 -5.13 -31.42 -5.86
N LEU A 19 -4.55 -31.04 -4.72
CA LEU A 19 -5.31 -30.77 -3.52
C LEU A 19 -6.27 -29.59 -3.72
N GLY A 20 -5.83 -28.51 -4.36
CA GLY A 20 -6.68 -27.37 -4.66
C GLY A 20 -7.92 -27.76 -5.48
N CYS A 21 -7.72 -28.46 -6.58
CA CYS A 21 -8.84 -28.98 -7.40
C CYS A 21 -9.76 -29.90 -6.61
N LEU A 22 -9.20 -30.81 -5.82
CA LEU A 22 -9.99 -31.73 -4.98
C LEU A 22 -10.84 -30.97 -3.96
N LEU A 23 -10.27 -29.95 -3.30
CA LEU A 23 -10.99 -29.15 -2.33
C LEU A 23 -12.13 -28.33 -2.96
N GLU A 24 -11.92 -27.79 -4.18
CA GLU A 24 -12.98 -27.13 -4.96
C GLU A 24 -14.12 -28.08 -5.32
N GLU A 25 -13.80 -29.31 -5.74
CA GLU A 25 -14.80 -30.33 -6.05
C GLU A 25 -15.57 -30.81 -4.81
N MET A 26 -14.87 -30.99 -3.68
CA MET A 26 -15.47 -31.48 -2.44
C MET A 26 -16.32 -30.42 -1.73
N PHE A 27 -15.96 -29.16 -1.85
CA PHE A 27 -16.55 -28.03 -1.10
C PHE A 27 -16.88 -26.84 -2.00
N PRO A 28 -17.74 -27.00 -3.00
CA PRO A 28 -18.03 -25.93 -3.97
C PRO A 28 -18.68 -24.69 -3.34
N GLU A 29 -19.27 -24.85 -2.16
CA GLU A 29 -19.90 -23.75 -1.40
C GLU A 29 -18.93 -22.98 -0.50
N ALA A 30 -17.70 -23.48 -0.32
CA ALA A 30 -16.72 -22.83 0.57
C ALA A 30 -15.99 -21.69 -0.15
N ILE A 31 -15.69 -20.62 0.60
CA ILE A 31 -14.75 -19.59 0.13
C ILE A 31 -13.33 -20.13 0.36
N MET A 32 -12.64 -20.48 -0.71
CA MET A 32 -11.27 -20.98 -0.63
C MET A 32 -10.25 -19.89 -0.88
N GLN A 33 -9.22 -19.84 -0.04
CA GLN A 33 -8.04 -19.00 -0.18
C GLN A 33 -6.78 -19.85 -0.02
N MET A 34 -5.74 -19.52 -0.79
CA MET A 34 -4.43 -20.15 -0.65
C MET A 34 -3.39 -19.11 -0.20
N ILE A 35 -2.57 -19.49 0.77
CA ILE A 35 -1.45 -18.70 1.27
C ILE A 35 -0.16 -19.50 1.06
N SER A 36 0.88 -18.85 0.55
CA SER A 36 2.24 -19.38 0.55
C SER A 36 2.95 -18.93 1.83
N SER A 37 3.48 -19.89 2.58
CA SER A 37 4.23 -19.64 3.82
C SER A 37 5.71 -19.92 3.61
N VAL A 38 6.57 -18.93 3.86
CA VAL A 38 8.02 -19.10 3.78
C VAL A 38 8.49 -19.89 5.00
N ILE A 39 8.97 -21.12 4.76
CA ILE A 39 9.47 -22.01 5.82
C ILE A 39 10.95 -21.82 6.11
N SER A 40 11.72 -21.33 5.13
CA SER A 40 13.15 -21.07 5.31
C SER A 40 13.66 -20.11 4.25
N PHE A 41 14.29 -19.02 4.67
CA PHE A 41 14.93 -18.06 3.75
C PHE A 41 16.17 -18.64 3.04
N LYS A 42 16.78 -19.67 3.61
CA LYS A 42 17.92 -20.37 3.00
C LYS A 42 17.46 -21.53 2.12
N GLY A 43 16.20 -21.95 2.30
CA GLY A 43 15.61 -23.09 1.62
C GLY A 43 16.24 -24.43 1.99
N SER A 44 15.59 -25.49 1.53
CA SER A 44 16.09 -26.87 1.63
C SER A 44 16.66 -27.30 0.27
N ALA A 45 17.96 -27.58 0.24
CA ALA A 45 18.63 -28.02 -0.99
C ALA A 45 18.03 -29.34 -1.49
N ARG A 46 17.77 -29.41 -2.80
CA ARG A 46 17.27 -30.60 -3.49
C ARG A 46 18.17 -30.97 -4.66
N LYS A 47 18.36 -32.25 -4.86
CA LYS A 47 19.15 -32.72 -5.99
C LYS A 47 18.39 -32.45 -7.31
N GLN A 48 19.02 -31.74 -8.23
CA GLN A 48 18.49 -31.40 -9.57
C GLN A 48 17.18 -30.58 -9.56
N GLN A 49 16.90 -29.84 -8.49
CA GLN A 49 15.73 -28.97 -8.37
C GLN A 49 16.13 -27.65 -7.71
N PHE A 50 15.25 -26.65 -7.88
CA PHE A 50 15.39 -25.42 -7.11
C PHE A 50 15.21 -25.69 -5.60
N THR A 51 15.86 -24.90 -4.80
CA THR A 51 15.71 -24.93 -3.34
C THR A 51 14.28 -24.63 -2.93
N ARG A 52 13.69 -25.47 -2.08
CA ARG A 52 12.36 -25.23 -1.52
C ARG A 52 12.43 -24.14 -0.47
N LEU A 53 11.58 -23.12 -0.62
CA LEU A 53 11.50 -21.96 0.28
C LEU A 53 10.16 -21.88 1.02
N ASP A 54 9.11 -22.46 0.46
CA ASP A 54 7.73 -22.27 0.90
C ASP A 54 6.91 -23.56 0.99
N GLU A 55 5.80 -23.46 1.69
CA GLU A 55 4.69 -24.40 1.75
C GLU A 55 3.40 -23.66 1.49
N TYR A 56 2.35 -24.40 1.11
CA TYR A 56 1.04 -23.88 0.80
C TYR A 56 0.04 -24.21 1.89
N ILE A 57 -0.84 -23.25 2.17
CA ILE A 57 -1.90 -23.39 3.16
C ILE A 57 -3.20 -23.05 2.45
N PHE A 58 -4.11 -24.02 2.34
CA PHE A 58 -5.47 -23.79 1.90
C PHE A 58 -6.34 -23.48 3.12
N ILE A 59 -7.13 -22.42 3.03
CA ILE A 59 -8.09 -21.99 4.04
C ILE A 59 -9.45 -21.97 3.37
N LEU A 60 -10.35 -22.85 3.84
CA LEU A 60 -11.73 -22.91 3.40
C LEU A 60 -12.64 -22.37 4.50
N VAL A 61 -13.47 -21.43 4.14
CA VAL A 61 -14.41 -20.77 5.05
C VAL A 61 -15.82 -21.19 4.66
N PHE A 62 -16.57 -21.73 5.61
CA PHE A 62 -17.92 -22.25 5.40
C PHE A 62 -18.98 -21.37 6.07
N GLY A 63 -20.11 -21.22 5.40
CA GLY A 63 -21.29 -20.53 5.94
C GLY A 63 -21.02 -19.07 6.26
N GLU A 64 -21.34 -18.65 7.47
CA GLU A 64 -21.19 -17.26 7.94
C GLU A 64 -19.87 -17.01 8.69
N ALA A 65 -18.95 -17.98 8.68
CA ALA A 65 -17.63 -17.78 9.28
C ALA A 65 -16.90 -16.62 8.61
N THR A 66 -16.27 -15.76 9.41
CA THR A 66 -15.56 -14.57 8.93
C THR A 66 -14.15 -14.52 9.47
N ILE A 67 -13.23 -14.05 8.63
CA ILE A 67 -11.85 -13.78 9.03
C ILE A 67 -11.79 -12.39 9.68
N GLN A 68 -11.48 -12.34 10.98
CA GLN A 68 -11.33 -11.09 11.70
C GLN A 68 -9.90 -10.56 11.62
N ARG A 69 -9.78 -9.24 11.49
CA ARG A 69 -8.49 -8.57 11.61
C ARG A 69 -8.10 -8.49 13.07
N LEU A 70 -7.02 -9.15 13.42
CA LEU A 70 -6.42 -8.99 14.75
C LEU A 70 -5.42 -7.82 14.72
N PRO A 71 -5.33 -7.01 15.78
CA PRO A 71 -4.22 -6.08 15.94
C PRO A 71 -2.92 -6.90 16.00
N LEU A 72 -1.90 -6.44 15.28
CA LEU A 72 -0.58 -7.05 15.38
C LEU A 72 -0.09 -6.91 16.82
N SER A 73 0.14 -8.03 17.50
CA SER A 73 0.80 -8.04 18.80
C SER A 73 2.26 -7.58 18.68
N ASP A 74 2.85 -7.18 19.80
CA ASP A 74 4.26 -6.73 19.81
C ASP A 74 5.24 -7.81 19.35
N GLU A 75 4.86 -9.09 19.45
CA GLU A 75 5.62 -10.24 18.93
C GLU A 75 5.73 -10.26 17.39
N TRP A 76 4.78 -9.63 16.70
CA TRP A 76 4.81 -9.47 15.24
C TRP A 76 5.49 -8.19 14.78
N ARG A 77 5.80 -7.31 15.72
CA ARG A 77 6.66 -6.16 15.46
C ARG A 77 8.07 -6.70 15.32
N MET A 78 8.74 -6.34 14.24
CA MET A 78 10.16 -6.62 14.08
C MET A 78 10.88 -6.22 15.37
N ASN A 79 11.77 -7.13 15.81
CA ASN A 79 12.53 -7.03 17.06
C ASN A 79 12.89 -5.55 17.34
N PRO A 80 12.50 -4.98 18.49
CA PRO A 80 12.81 -3.58 18.82
C PRO A 80 14.33 -3.29 18.81
N ASP A 81 15.15 -4.32 18.95
CA ASP A 81 16.61 -4.24 18.89
C ASP A 81 17.19 -4.40 17.47
N ASP A 82 16.38 -4.61 16.44
CA ASP A 82 16.85 -4.57 15.07
C ASP A 82 17.01 -3.12 14.63
N GLU A 83 18.24 -2.62 14.62
CA GLU A 83 18.58 -1.26 14.15
C GLU A 83 18.02 -0.97 12.74
N ARG A 84 17.71 -2.01 11.94
CA ARG A 84 17.04 -1.88 10.65
C ARG A 84 15.56 -1.52 10.78
N ALA A 85 14.89 -1.88 11.90
CA ALA A 85 13.49 -1.55 12.15
C ALA A 85 13.30 -0.05 12.50
N THR A 86 14.36 0.64 12.89
CA THR A 86 14.34 2.07 13.23
C THR A 86 14.48 2.99 12.02
N HIS A 87 14.84 2.46 10.85
CA HIS A 87 14.91 3.25 9.62
C HIS A 87 13.53 3.46 9.01
N LEU A 88 12.89 4.57 9.38
CA LEU A 88 11.68 5.04 8.70
C LEU A 88 11.99 5.22 7.20
N THR A 89 11.39 4.39 6.37
CA THR A 89 11.50 4.54 4.91
C THR A 89 10.47 5.56 4.45
N TRP A 90 10.93 6.76 4.12
CA TRP A 90 10.08 7.79 3.55
C TRP A 90 9.78 7.47 2.08
N LYS A 91 8.52 7.54 1.71
CA LYS A 91 8.07 7.38 0.32
C LYS A 91 7.60 8.73 -0.22
N TYR A 92 7.81 8.94 -1.51
CA TYR A 92 7.27 10.12 -2.16
C TYR A 92 5.73 10.11 -2.12
N LEU A 93 5.16 11.29 -1.85
CA LEU A 93 3.72 11.46 -1.80
C LEU A 93 3.11 11.42 -3.21
N ILE A 94 3.84 11.84 -4.22
CA ILE A 94 3.41 11.76 -5.62
C ILE A 94 3.34 10.31 -6.09
N ARG A 95 2.26 9.95 -6.75
CA ARG A 95 2.14 8.68 -7.45
C ARG A 95 2.88 8.74 -8.78
N SER A 96 3.95 7.98 -8.91
CA SER A 96 4.75 7.91 -10.12
C SER A 96 4.27 6.84 -11.11
N GLY A 97 4.78 6.91 -12.36
CA GLY A 97 4.48 5.97 -13.42
C GLY A 97 3.13 6.21 -14.12
N SER A 98 2.85 5.43 -15.15
CA SER A 98 1.63 5.58 -15.98
C SER A 98 0.31 5.39 -15.23
N ALA A 99 0.34 4.68 -14.10
CA ALA A 99 -0.81 4.52 -13.21
C ALA A 99 -1.06 5.74 -12.32
N GLY A 100 -0.16 6.72 -12.31
CA GLY A 100 -0.20 7.88 -11.42
C GLY A 100 -0.76 9.15 -12.05
N PHE A 101 -1.25 9.11 -13.28
CA PHE A 101 -1.80 10.30 -13.94
C PHE A 101 -3.10 10.79 -13.32
N ARG A 102 -3.28 12.12 -13.31
CA ARG A 102 -4.41 12.84 -12.68
C ARG A 102 -5.77 12.26 -13.00
N GLU A 103 -5.99 11.80 -14.24
CA GLU A 103 -7.25 11.24 -14.73
C GLU A 103 -7.71 10.02 -13.92
N ARG A 104 -6.77 9.28 -13.33
CA ARG A 104 -7.10 8.07 -12.54
C ARG A 104 -7.60 8.38 -11.14
N SER A 105 -7.24 9.54 -10.59
CA SER A 105 -7.69 9.96 -9.26
C SER A 105 -7.77 11.48 -9.16
N PRO A 106 -8.74 12.12 -9.84
CA PRO A 106 -8.84 13.58 -9.87
C PRO A 106 -9.01 14.23 -8.50
N GLY A 107 -9.71 13.56 -7.58
CA GLY A 107 -9.90 14.04 -6.20
C GLY A 107 -8.60 14.09 -5.37
N ASN A 108 -7.52 13.49 -5.85
CA ASN A 108 -6.20 13.54 -5.22
C ASN A 108 -5.25 14.53 -5.91
N PHE A 109 -5.78 15.40 -6.77
CA PHE A 109 -5.03 16.48 -7.40
C PHE A 109 -5.37 17.81 -6.73
N TYR A 110 -4.63 18.18 -5.71
CA TYR A 110 -4.82 19.38 -4.92
C TYR A 110 -3.50 20.10 -4.65
N PRO A 111 -3.52 21.45 -4.48
CA PRO A 111 -2.31 22.21 -4.17
C PRO A 111 -1.91 22.05 -2.70
N VAL A 112 -0.62 21.96 -2.45
CA VAL A 112 0.00 22.17 -1.15
C VAL A 112 0.72 23.50 -1.20
N PHE A 113 0.40 24.41 -0.28
CA PHE A 113 0.97 25.76 -0.25
C PHE A 113 2.17 25.83 0.69
N PHE A 114 3.21 26.46 0.21
CA PHE A 114 4.44 26.72 0.96
C PHE A 114 4.75 28.20 0.94
N THR A 115 5.33 28.70 2.03
CA THR A 115 5.89 30.06 2.07
C THR A 115 7.10 30.17 1.13
N THR A 116 7.47 31.40 0.76
CA THR A 116 8.68 31.66 -0.03
C THR A 116 9.96 31.11 0.60
N GLU A 117 9.96 30.87 1.91
CA GLU A 117 11.05 30.23 2.65
C GLU A 117 10.99 28.69 2.58
N GLY A 118 9.96 28.11 1.90
CA GLY A 118 9.79 26.67 1.78
C GLY A 118 9.14 25.98 2.99
N LYS A 119 8.53 26.72 3.89
CA LYS A 119 7.78 26.15 5.02
C LYS A 119 6.34 25.84 4.59
N TYR A 120 5.83 24.69 5.04
CA TYR A 120 4.42 24.35 4.80
C TYR A 120 3.50 25.45 5.36
N HIS A 121 2.55 25.89 4.57
CA HIS A 121 1.51 26.84 4.97
C HIS A 121 0.15 26.15 5.13
N SER A 122 -0.40 25.62 4.04
CA SER A 122 -1.73 25.02 4.03
C SER A 122 -1.93 24.06 2.84
N VAL A 123 -3.10 23.46 2.73
CA VAL A 123 -3.50 22.63 1.61
C VAL A 123 -4.82 23.14 1.04
N GLY A 124 -4.92 23.25 -0.28
CA GLY A 124 -6.14 23.69 -0.95
C GLY A 124 -7.11 22.56 -1.28
N GLU A 125 -8.20 22.92 -1.93
CA GLU A 125 -9.21 21.97 -2.40
C GLU A 125 -8.73 21.23 -3.67
N PRO A 126 -9.20 19.99 -3.89
CA PRO A 126 -8.94 19.28 -5.14
C PRO A 126 -9.44 20.04 -6.35
N LEU A 127 -8.61 20.11 -7.39
CA LEU A 127 -8.98 20.72 -8.65
C LEU A 127 -9.76 19.74 -9.53
N PRO A 128 -10.95 20.11 -10.01
CA PRO A 128 -11.71 19.31 -10.97
C PRO A 128 -10.87 18.97 -12.21
N LEU A 129 -11.10 17.79 -12.77
CA LEU A 129 -10.43 17.38 -14.00
C LEU A 129 -10.72 18.39 -15.12
N GLY A 130 -9.68 18.75 -15.90
CA GLY A 130 -9.78 19.76 -16.94
C GLY A 130 -9.55 21.21 -16.47
N THR A 131 -9.49 21.46 -15.17
CA THR A 131 -9.13 22.78 -14.65
C THR A 131 -7.60 22.94 -14.69
N ASP A 132 -7.15 24.07 -15.27
CA ASP A 132 -5.73 24.40 -15.30
C ASP A 132 -5.24 24.77 -13.89
N ARG A 133 -4.18 24.12 -13.44
CA ARG A 133 -3.56 24.38 -12.12
C ARG A 133 -3.05 25.82 -11.97
N THR A 134 -2.72 26.48 -13.07
CA THR A 134 -2.23 27.87 -13.06
C THR A 134 -3.30 28.89 -12.65
N THR A 135 -4.57 28.49 -12.67
CA THR A 135 -5.68 29.32 -12.23
C THR A 135 -5.81 29.40 -10.71
N VAL A 136 -5.08 28.55 -9.98
CA VAL A 136 -5.08 28.58 -8.51
C VAL A 136 -4.29 29.77 -8.03
N ILE A 137 -4.94 30.64 -7.28
CA ILE A 137 -4.32 31.79 -6.62
C ILE A 137 -3.84 31.35 -5.24
N PRO A 138 -2.52 31.25 -5.02
CA PRO A 138 -1.99 30.90 -3.70
C PRO A 138 -2.30 32.01 -2.68
N PRO A 139 -2.41 31.67 -1.37
CA PRO A 139 -2.43 32.66 -0.32
C PRO A 139 -1.23 33.62 -0.41
N GLU A 140 -1.40 34.85 0.06
CA GLU A 140 -0.36 35.88 0.03
C GLU A 140 0.96 35.37 0.66
N GLY A 141 2.08 35.61 0.02
CA GLY A 141 3.41 35.17 0.47
C GLY A 141 3.66 33.66 0.32
N THR A 142 2.81 32.94 -0.46
CA THR A 142 2.98 31.51 -0.67
C THR A 142 3.04 31.15 -2.16
N PHE A 143 3.46 29.90 -2.44
CA PHE A 143 3.36 29.30 -3.77
C PHE A 143 2.70 27.93 -3.68
N ALA A 144 2.06 27.51 -4.77
CA ALA A 144 1.38 26.23 -4.86
C ALA A 144 2.30 25.15 -5.43
N VAL A 145 2.32 23.98 -4.80
CA VAL A 145 2.97 22.77 -5.28
C VAL A 145 1.92 21.74 -5.63
N PHE A 146 1.95 21.25 -6.85
CA PHE A 146 1.09 20.19 -7.37
C PHE A 146 1.89 18.92 -7.64
N PRO A 147 1.26 17.76 -7.72
CA PRO A 147 1.93 16.50 -8.08
C PRO A 147 2.24 16.47 -9.58
N VAL A 148 3.30 17.13 -9.96
CA VAL A 148 3.77 17.25 -11.36
C VAL A 148 5.17 16.66 -11.45
N ASP A 149 5.41 15.84 -12.47
CA ASP A 149 6.73 15.27 -12.68
C ASP A 149 7.69 16.24 -13.37
N THR A 150 8.94 15.83 -13.53
CA THR A 150 10.00 16.63 -14.16
C THR A 150 9.75 16.93 -15.65
N GLN A 151 8.79 16.23 -16.28
CA GLN A 151 8.37 16.45 -17.67
C GLN A 151 7.12 17.35 -17.76
N GLY A 152 6.63 17.85 -16.64
CA GLY A 152 5.45 18.70 -16.57
C GLY A 152 4.11 17.95 -16.61
N ARG A 153 4.12 16.61 -16.55
CA ARG A 153 2.90 15.79 -16.57
C ARG A 153 2.24 15.80 -15.20
N GLU A 154 0.92 15.90 -15.19
CA GLU A 154 0.12 15.93 -13.96
C GLU A 154 -0.14 14.52 -13.45
N HIS A 155 0.24 14.29 -12.23
CA HIS A 155 -0.01 13.08 -11.47
C HIS A 155 -1.04 13.34 -10.37
N TYR A 156 -1.17 12.43 -9.41
CA TYR A 156 -1.96 12.64 -8.20
C TYR A 156 -1.17 12.30 -6.94
N TRP A 157 -1.61 12.84 -5.81
CA TRP A 157 -1.05 12.46 -4.51
C TRP A 157 -1.55 11.08 -4.09
N ASN A 158 -0.70 10.27 -3.48
CA ASN A 158 -1.06 8.91 -3.01
C ASN A 158 -2.18 8.89 -1.96
N ILE A 159 -2.51 10.02 -1.38
CA ILE A 159 -3.56 10.19 -0.36
C ILE A 159 -4.45 11.37 -0.73
N ASN A 160 -5.72 11.31 -0.30
CA ASN A 160 -6.64 12.43 -0.45
C ASN A 160 -6.31 13.55 0.56
N ARG A 161 -6.93 14.70 0.37
CA ARG A 161 -6.71 15.91 1.17
C ARG A 161 -6.92 15.68 2.67
N ASP A 162 -8.02 15.01 3.05
CA ASP A 162 -8.36 14.79 4.46
C ASP A 162 -7.34 13.87 5.14
N LYS A 163 -6.93 12.83 4.43
CA LYS A 163 -5.86 11.93 4.88
C LYS A 163 -4.51 12.65 4.97
N PHE A 164 -4.26 13.59 4.07
CA PHE A 164 -3.07 14.44 4.15
C PHE A 164 -3.06 15.26 5.44
N LEU A 165 -4.17 15.91 5.77
CA LEU A 165 -4.30 16.71 7.00
C LEU A 165 -4.15 15.84 8.26
N GLU A 166 -4.79 14.66 8.28
CA GLU A 166 -4.64 13.68 9.34
C GLU A 166 -3.18 13.25 9.52
N TYR A 167 -2.52 12.85 8.43
CA TYR A 167 -1.14 12.37 8.49
C TYR A 167 -0.16 13.46 8.85
N LYS A 168 -0.40 14.68 8.39
CA LYS A 168 0.41 15.84 8.79
C LYS A 168 0.30 16.10 10.28
N SER A 169 -0.91 16.07 10.86
CA SER A 169 -1.11 16.28 12.31
C SER A 169 -0.41 15.22 13.16
N LYS A 170 -0.28 14.00 12.63
CA LYS A 170 0.43 12.87 13.28
C LYS A 170 1.94 12.86 13.03
N GLY A 171 2.49 13.80 12.25
CA GLY A 171 3.92 13.85 11.92
C GLY A 171 4.35 12.82 10.86
N TYR A 172 3.42 12.21 10.13
CA TYR A 172 3.70 11.21 9.10
C TYR A 172 4.02 11.82 7.73
N ILE A 173 4.03 13.14 7.62
CA ILE A 173 4.44 13.86 6.40
C ILE A 173 5.68 14.69 6.73
N LYS A 174 6.73 14.46 5.95
CA LYS A 174 7.97 15.23 5.99
C LYS A 174 8.11 16.03 4.71
N PHE A 175 8.39 17.31 4.83
CA PHE A 175 8.66 18.16 3.68
C PHE A 175 10.17 18.20 3.44
N GLY A 176 10.57 17.98 2.19
CA GLY A 176 11.95 18.15 1.73
C GLY A 176 12.33 19.64 1.59
N ARG A 177 13.56 19.89 1.19
CA ARG A 177 13.96 21.24 0.80
C ARG A 177 13.27 21.58 -0.52
N PRO A 178 12.71 22.81 -0.67
CA PRO A 178 12.18 23.24 -1.94
C PRO A 178 13.30 23.23 -3.00
N THR A 179 13.03 22.62 -4.14
CA THR A 179 13.94 22.69 -5.29
C THR A 179 13.64 23.97 -6.07
N LYS A 180 14.63 24.46 -6.84
CA LYS A 180 14.47 25.66 -7.69
C LYS A 180 13.30 25.54 -8.69
N ASN A 181 12.80 24.34 -8.93
CA ASN A 181 11.72 24.04 -9.88
C ASN A 181 10.37 23.72 -9.16
N GLY A 182 10.23 23.99 -7.86
CA GLY A 182 8.95 23.86 -7.15
C GLY A 182 8.48 22.43 -6.87
N VAL A 183 9.33 21.42 -6.97
CA VAL A 183 9.00 20.02 -6.67
C VAL A 183 9.95 19.46 -5.63
#